data_707a47abadfd561d38668a82e2762908
#
_entry.id   707a47abadfd561d38668a82e2762908
#
_cell.length_a   1.000
_cell.length_b   1.000
_cell.length_c   1.000
_cell.angle_alpha   90.00
_cell.angle_beta   90.00
_cell.angle_gamma   90.00
#
_symmetry.space_group_name_H-M   'P 1'
#
loop_
_entity.id
_entity.type
_entity.pdbx_description
1 polymer ?
#
loop_
_entity_poly.entity_id
_entity_poly.type
_entity_poly.pdbx_seq_one_letter_code
_entity_poly.pdbx_strand_id
1 'polypeptide(L)'
;MVAPRSRVLDVGCGDGALLDYLVHFKQVDGRGMELSQAGVNACVGIGLSVIQGDADTDLADYPSGAFDYALLSQTLQATRDPKGVLDQLVRIARRAIVSFPNFGHWRMRWHLLTQGTMPVTPCLPDAWYQTPNIHLCTIRDFQQFCAAEGIAIEQAIAIDGQGRVAPIRSYRWANIFGEQGLFLLSRR
;
A
#
# COMPACT_ATOMS: atom_id res chain seq x y z
N MET A 1 -1.67 -10.24 -8.97
CA MET A 1 -1.93 -8.93 -9.59
C MET A 1 -0.80 -8.52 -10.54
N VAL A 2 0.48 -8.49 -10.15
CA VAL A 2 1.60 -8.11 -11.03
C VAL A 2 1.84 -9.17 -12.10
N ALA A 3 1.87 -8.75 -13.39
CA ALA A 3 2.21 -9.62 -14.51
C ALA A 3 3.73 -9.88 -14.56
N PRO A 4 4.18 -11.07 -15.04
CA PRO A 4 5.60 -11.32 -15.25
C PRO A 4 6.21 -10.35 -16.27
N ARG A 5 7.50 -10.04 -16.11
CA ARG A 5 8.30 -9.21 -17.02
C ARG A 5 7.77 -7.78 -17.21
N SER A 6 6.97 -7.27 -16.27
CA SER A 6 6.50 -5.89 -16.28
C SER A 6 7.51 -4.96 -15.62
N ARG A 7 7.40 -3.66 -15.92
CA ARG A 7 8.15 -2.60 -15.22
C ARG A 7 7.38 -2.21 -13.96
N VAL A 8 8.04 -2.30 -12.81
CA VAL A 8 7.43 -2.10 -11.49
C VAL A 8 8.20 -1.04 -10.71
N LEU A 9 7.49 -0.08 -10.12
CA LEU A 9 8.00 0.81 -9.09
C LEU A 9 7.37 0.42 -7.75
N ASP A 10 8.19 0.09 -6.76
CA ASP A 10 7.76 -0.17 -5.38
C ASP A 10 8.08 1.04 -4.51
N VAL A 11 7.05 1.75 -4.06
CA VAL A 11 7.15 3.00 -3.29
C VAL A 11 7.02 2.71 -1.81
N GLY A 12 8.05 3.07 -1.04
CA GLY A 12 8.19 2.65 0.36
C GLY A 12 8.54 1.16 0.45
N CYS A 13 9.57 0.74 -0.31
CA CYS A 13 9.90 -0.67 -0.45
C CYS A 13 10.54 -1.29 0.81
N GLY A 14 10.84 -0.51 1.84
CA GLY A 14 11.38 -0.96 3.12
C GLY A 14 12.72 -1.69 2.97
N ASP A 15 12.78 -2.93 3.41
CA ASP A 15 13.95 -3.81 3.27
C ASP A 15 14.05 -4.51 1.90
N GLY A 16 13.09 -4.26 1.01
CA GLY A 16 13.06 -4.80 -0.35
C GLY A 16 12.45 -6.19 -0.51
N ALA A 17 11.92 -6.81 0.55
CA ALA A 17 11.43 -8.20 0.50
C ALA A 17 10.38 -8.44 -0.61
N LEU A 18 9.42 -7.52 -0.79
CA LEU A 18 8.42 -7.63 -1.85
C LEU A 18 9.05 -7.44 -3.24
N LEU A 19 9.91 -6.44 -3.38
CA LEU A 19 10.57 -6.14 -4.65
C LEU A 19 11.50 -7.27 -5.08
N ASP A 20 12.27 -7.85 -4.15
CA ASP A 20 13.12 -9.01 -4.36
C ASP A 20 12.32 -10.21 -4.87
N TYR A 21 11.21 -10.52 -4.20
CA TYR A 21 10.29 -11.57 -4.66
C TYR A 21 9.81 -11.33 -6.10
N LEU A 22 9.41 -10.11 -6.42
CA LEU A 22 8.91 -9.77 -7.75
C LEU A 22 10.00 -9.88 -8.82
N VAL A 23 11.19 -9.41 -8.54
CA VAL A 23 12.35 -9.49 -9.46
C VAL A 23 12.71 -10.96 -9.73
N HIS A 24 12.88 -11.77 -8.68
CA HIS A 24 13.35 -13.15 -8.83
C HIS A 24 12.27 -14.10 -9.33
N PHE A 25 11.05 -14.03 -8.83
CA PHE A 25 9.99 -14.99 -9.17
C PHE A 25 9.09 -14.54 -10.33
N LYS A 26 8.95 -13.24 -10.55
CA LYS A 26 8.15 -12.69 -11.66
C LYS A 26 8.99 -12.13 -12.78
N GLN A 27 10.32 -12.04 -12.60
CA GLN A 27 11.25 -11.48 -13.57
C GLN A 27 10.85 -10.06 -14.02
N VAL A 28 10.37 -9.24 -13.07
CA VAL A 28 10.02 -7.86 -13.36
C VAL A 28 11.27 -6.98 -13.48
N ASP A 29 11.21 -5.91 -14.29
CA ASP A 29 12.14 -4.79 -14.20
C ASP A 29 11.70 -3.94 -13.01
N GLY A 30 12.23 -4.28 -11.82
CA GLY A 30 11.83 -3.72 -10.54
C GLY A 30 12.73 -2.57 -10.12
N ARG A 31 12.11 -1.47 -9.71
CA ARG A 31 12.75 -0.33 -9.09
C ARG A 31 12.07 0.00 -7.78
N GLY A 32 12.83 0.41 -6.77
CA GLY A 32 12.30 0.83 -5.48
C GLY A 32 12.57 2.31 -5.21
N MET A 33 11.69 2.89 -4.41
CA MET A 33 11.89 4.18 -3.75
C MET A 33 11.68 3.96 -2.25
N GLU A 34 12.62 4.43 -1.42
CA GLU A 34 12.55 4.26 0.03
C GLU A 34 13.04 5.53 0.73
N LEU A 35 12.30 5.97 1.75
CA LEU A 35 12.62 7.20 2.47
C LEU A 35 13.88 7.03 3.35
N SER A 36 14.00 5.89 4.03
CA SER A 36 15.07 5.66 4.98
C SER A 36 16.35 5.19 4.30
N GLN A 37 17.50 5.79 4.64
CA GLN A 37 18.80 5.35 4.15
C GLN A 37 19.11 3.90 4.55
N ALA A 38 18.61 3.46 5.71
CA ALA A 38 18.79 2.07 6.16
C ALA A 38 18.08 1.08 5.24
N GLY A 39 16.84 1.37 4.83
CA GLY A 39 16.09 0.57 3.87
C GLY A 39 16.76 0.55 2.49
N VAL A 40 17.20 1.70 1.98
CA VAL A 40 17.97 1.78 0.72
C VAL A 40 19.20 0.90 0.78
N ASN A 41 20.00 0.99 1.86
CA ASN A 41 21.20 0.19 2.02
C ASN A 41 20.90 -1.32 2.08
N ALA A 42 19.80 -1.72 2.75
CA ALA A 42 19.37 -3.11 2.80
C ALA A 42 19.03 -3.64 1.40
N CYS A 43 18.23 -2.88 0.62
CA CYS A 43 17.85 -3.22 -0.74
C CYS A 43 19.07 -3.33 -1.68
N VAL A 44 19.97 -2.34 -1.66
CA VAL A 44 21.18 -2.34 -2.49
C VAL A 44 22.10 -3.50 -2.10
N GLY A 45 22.18 -3.82 -0.80
CA GLY A 45 22.97 -4.94 -0.29
C GLY A 45 22.56 -6.31 -0.86
N ILE A 46 21.31 -6.48 -1.27
CA ILE A 46 20.78 -7.69 -1.92
C ILE A 46 20.66 -7.54 -3.45
N GLY A 47 21.22 -6.46 -4.03
CA GLY A 47 21.29 -6.25 -5.48
C GLY A 47 20.07 -5.63 -6.13
N LEU A 48 19.16 -5.02 -5.37
CA LEU A 48 18.00 -4.33 -5.92
C LEU A 48 18.33 -2.90 -6.35
N SER A 49 17.65 -2.42 -7.39
CA SER A 49 17.73 -1.05 -7.88
C SER A 49 16.78 -0.16 -7.08
N VAL A 50 17.30 0.51 -6.05
CA VAL A 50 16.50 1.37 -5.15
C VAL A 50 17.17 2.74 -5.01
N ILE A 51 16.36 3.79 -5.00
CA ILE A 51 16.80 5.16 -4.72
C ILE A 51 16.21 5.64 -3.40
N GLN A 52 16.91 6.55 -2.74
CA GLN A 52 16.33 7.30 -1.64
C GLN A 52 15.39 8.37 -2.18
N GLY A 53 14.17 8.44 -1.64
CA GLY A 53 13.18 9.42 -2.04
C GLY A 53 11.97 9.45 -1.12
N ASP A 54 11.28 10.59 -1.12
CA ASP A 54 10.03 10.82 -0.40
C ASP A 54 8.84 10.70 -1.36
N ALA A 55 7.92 9.77 -1.08
CA ALA A 55 6.73 9.57 -1.90
C ALA A 55 5.84 10.81 -2.01
N ASP A 56 5.86 11.69 -1.00
CA ASP A 56 5.05 12.92 -0.99
C ASP A 56 5.58 14.01 -1.96
N THR A 57 6.86 13.95 -2.36
CA THR A 57 7.50 14.99 -3.19
C THR A 57 8.07 14.47 -4.50
N ASP A 58 8.77 13.33 -4.48
CA ASP A 58 9.66 12.92 -5.57
C ASP A 58 8.95 12.10 -6.66
N LEU A 59 7.72 11.62 -6.40
CA LEU A 59 6.91 10.96 -7.44
C LEU A 59 6.57 11.90 -8.61
N ALA A 60 6.53 13.19 -8.37
CA ALA A 60 6.27 14.20 -9.42
C ALA A 60 7.32 14.17 -10.53
N ASP A 61 8.57 13.80 -10.22
CA ASP A 61 9.70 13.78 -11.16
C ASP A 61 9.64 12.60 -12.15
N TYR A 62 8.84 11.59 -11.88
CA TYR A 62 8.71 10.46 -12.79
C TYR A 62 7.80 10.80 -13.98
N PRO A 63 8.16 10.36 -15.20
CA PRO A 63 7.33 10.53 -16.39
C PRO A 63 5.99 9.77 -16.25
N SER A 64 4.94 10.31 -16.86
CA SER A 64 3.64 9.63 -16.93
C SER A 64 3.77 8.32 -17.73
N GLY A 65 3.17 7.23 -17.22
CA GLY A 65 3.17 5.93 -17.87
C GLY A 65 4.55 5.24 -17.95
N ALA A 66 5.51 5.65 -17.10
CA ALA A 66 6.85 5.07 -17.06
C ALA A 66 6.83 3.59 -16.65
N PHE A 67 5.86 3.18 -15.83
CA PHE A 67 5.74 1.84 -15.29
C PHE A 67 4.45 1.14 -15.72
N ASP A 68 4.47 -0.19 -15.70
CA ASP A 68 3.26 -0.99 -15.87
C ASP A 68 2.49 -1.09 -14.56
N TYR A 69 3.23 -1.17 -13.43
CA TYR A 69 2.66 -1.16 -12.08
C TYR A 69 3.46 -0.23 -11.15
N ALA A 70 2.73 0.51 -10.31
CA ALA A 70 3.28 1.16 -9.13
C ALA A 70 2.69 0.50 -7.88
N LEU A 71 3.54 0.14 -6.93
CA LEU A 71 3.14 -0.50 -5.68
C LEU A 71 3.25 0.50 -4.54
N LEU A 72 2.29 0.48 -3.64
CA LEU A 72 2.31 1.21 -2.37
C LEU A 72 1.84 0.24 -1.28
N SER A 73 2.77 -0.57 -0.79
CA SER A 73 2.46 -1.64 0.14
C SER A 73 2.65 -1.19 1.59
N GLN A 74 1.55 -1.10 2.34
CA GLN A 74 1.56 -0.71 3.76
C GLN A 74 2.22 0.68 4.01
N THR A 75 2.20 1.57 3.02
CA THR A 75 2.87 2.88 3.07
C THR A 75 1.88 4.03 3.03
N LEU A 76 0.68 3.86 2.41
CA LEU A 76 -0.32 4.90 2.23
C LEU A 76 -0.63 5.67 3.52
N GLN A 77 -0.79 4.96 4.62
CA GLN A 77 -1.14 5.53 5.93
C GLN A 77 0.00 6.34 6.57
N ALA A 78 1.21 6.22 6.07
CA ALA A 78 2.39 6.95 6.54
C ALA A 78 2.72 8.19 5.70
N THR A 79 2.08 8.37 4.53
CA THR A 79 2.27 9.55 3.67
C THR A 79 1.54 10.77 4.25
N ARG A 80 2.07 11.97 3.98
CA ARG A 80 1.48 13.25 4.45
C ARG A 80 0.30 13.67 3.60
N ASP A 81 0.38 13.43 2.27
CA ASP A 81 -0.70 13.67 1.31
C ASP A 81 -1.06 12.39 0.55
N PRO A 82 -1.86 11.48 1.15
CA PRO A 82 -2.29 10.25 0.49
C PRO A 82 -3.00 10.48 -0.85
N LYS A 83 -3.73 11.60 -0.99
CA LYS A 83 -4.39 11.97 -2.24
C LYS A 83 -3.38 12.27 -3.33
N GLY A 84 -2.44 13.17 -3.08
CA GLY A 84 -1.39 13.53 -4.03
C GLY A 84 -0.55 12.32 -4.43
N VAL A 85 -0.18 11.47 -3.48
CA VAL A 85 0.56 10.23 -3.75
C VAL A 85 -0.23 9.30 -4.65
N LEU A 86 -1.52 9.06 -4.39
CA LEU A 86 -2.35 8.19 -5.23
C LEU A 86 -2.55 8.74 -6.63
N ASP A 87 -2.74 10.06 -6.78
CA ASP A 87 -2.82 10.72 -8.09
C ASP A 87 -1.53 10.54 -8.89
N GLN A 88 -0.36 10.64 -8.23
CA GLN A 88 0.93 10.38 -8.88
C GLN A 88 1.08 8.91 -9.26
N LEU A 89 0.72 7.96 -8.40
CA LEU A 89 0.82 6.52 -8.70
C LEU A 89 0.03 6.14 -9.96
N VAL A 90 -1.22 6.61 -10.09
CA VAL A 90 -2.06 6.34 -11.29
C VAL A 90 -1.66 7.17 -12.50
N ARG A 91 -0.81 8.20 -12.34
CA ARG A 91 -0.21 8.96 -13.43
C ARG A 91 1.04 8.26 -13.99
N ILE A 92 1.94 7.81 -13.09
CA ILE A 92 3.24 7.25 -13.47
C ILE A 92 3.15 5.79 -13.93
N ALA A 93 2.09 5.07 -13.53
CA ALA A 93 1.88 3.68 -13.90
C ALA A 93 0.52 3.45 -14.55
N ARG A 94 0.42 2.41 -15.38
CA ARG A 94 -0.85 1.96 -15.95
C ARG A 94 -1.80 1.47 -14.89
N ARG A 95 -1.27 0.84 -13.83
CA ARG A 95 -1.99 0.31 -12.68
C ARG A 95 -1.23 0.58 -11.41
N ALA A 96 -1.95 0.97 -10.37
CA ALA A 96 -1.39 1.06 -9.02
C ALA A 96 -1.94 -0.07 -8.14
N ILE A 97 -1.07 -0.65 -7.31
CA ILE A 97 -1.46 -1.65 -6.32
C ILE A 97 -1.21 -1.04 -4.94
N VAL A 98 -2.27 -0.91 -4.16
CA VAL A 98 -2.22 -0.26 -2.85
C VAL A 98 -2.71 -1.23 -1.79
N SER A 99 -1.95 -1.37 -0.71
CA SER A 99 -2.38 -2.13 0.46
C SER A 99 -2.23 -1.30 1.73
N PHE A 100 -3.12 -1.53 2.69
CA PHE A 100 -3.13 -0.85 3.98
C PHE A 100 -3.85 -1.68 5.05
N PRO A 101 -3.53 -1.47 6.35
CA PRO A 101 -4.28 -2.05 7.46
C PRO A 101 -5.68 -1.46 7.52
N ASN A 102 -6.69 -2.31 7.71
CA ASN A 102 -8.07 -1.86 7.85
C ASN A 102 -8.40 -1.49 9.29
N PHE A 103 -8.41 -0.22 9.62
CA PHE A 103 -8.79 0.24 10.94
C PHE A 103 -10.28 -0.01 11.27
N GLY A 104 -11.10 -0.31 10.26
CA GLY A 104 -12.51 -0.68 10.40
C GLY A 104 -12.78 -2.12 10.83
N HIS A 105 -11.75 -2.94 11.04
CA HIS A 105 -11.88 -4.33 11.45
C HIS A 105 -12.62 -4.46 12.80
N TRP A 106 -13.44 -5.53 12.97
CA TRP A 106 -14.30 -5.70 14.15
C TRP A 106 -13.52 -5.73 15.47
N ARG A 107 -12.30 -6.29 15.49
CA ARG A 107 -11.46 -6.31 16.70
C ARG A 107 -11.02 -4.91 17.13
N MET A 108 -10.71 -4.02 16.16
CA MET A 108 -10.38 -2.63 16.42
C MET A 108 -11.57 -1.91 17.08
N ARG A 109 -12.76 -2.08 16.49
CA ARG A 109 -13.99 -1.49 17.01
C ARG A 109 -14.33 -2.01 18.39
N TRP A 110 -14.22 -3.32 18.61
CA TRP A 110 -14.48 -3.95 19.89
C TRP A 110 -13.51 -3.47 20.98
N HIS A 111 -12.21 -3.40 20.65
CA HIS A 111 -11.20 -2.91 21.56
C HIS A 111 -11.47 -1.44 21.97
N LEU A 112 -11.72 -0.56 21.00
CA LEU A 112 -12.07 0.83 21.25
C LEU A 112 -13.34 0.96 22.11
N LEU A 113 -14.37 0.16 21.83
CA LEU A 113 -15.63 0.18 22.58
C LEU A 113 -15.46 -0.27 24.03
N THR A 114 -14.64 -1.30 24.27
CA THR A 114 -14.53 -1.94 25.59
C THR A 114 -13.39 -1.40 26.45
N GLN A 115 -12.27 -1.00 25.83
CA GLN A 115 -11.07 -0.54 26.53
C GLN A 115 -10.88 0.99 26.45
N GLY A 116 -11.47 1.65 25.45
CA GLY A 116 -11.31 3.10 25.25
C GLY A 116 -9.87 3.53 24.91
N THR A 117 -9.00 2.58 24.50
CA THR A 117 -7.61 2.84 24.14
C THR A 117 -7.33 2.44 22.70
N MET A 118 -6.27 3.02 22.08
CA MET A 118 -5.87 2.63 20.73
C MET A 118 -5.37 1.19 20.70
N PRO A 119 -5.90 0.36 19.80
CA PRO A 119 -5.51 -1.04 19.71
C PRO A 119 -4.09 -1.18 19.11
N VAL A 120 -3.31 -2.08 19.68
CA VAL A 120 -2.04 -2.57 19.12
C VAL A 120 -2.28 -3.98 18.60
N THR A 121 -1.95 -4.25 17.33
CA THR A 121 -2.21 -5.52 16.65
C THR A 121 -1.03 -5.91 15.76
N PRO A 122 -0.96 -7.15 15.25
CA PRO A 122 0.08 -7.53 14.31
C PRO A 122 0.16 -6.63 13.05
N CYS A 123 -0.98 -6.09 12.59
CA CYS A 123 -1.03 -5.17 11.46
C CYS A 123 -0.76 -3.69 11.81
N LEU A 124 -0.84 -3.34 13.10
CA LEU A 124 -0.55 -2.02 13.67
C LEU A 124 0.22 -2.24 14.97
N PRO A 125 1.51 -2.60 14.89
CA PRO A 125 2.27 -3.08 16.04
C PRO A 125 2.73 -1.98 16.98
N ASP A 126 2.72 -0.73 16.53
CA ASP A 126 3.28 0.40 17.26
C ASP A 126 2.25 1.03 18.19
N ALA A 127 2.71 1.54 19.33
CA ALA A 127 1.91 2.39 20.17
C ALA A 127 1.55 3.70 19.45
N TRP A 128 0.40 4.31 19.81
CA TRP A 128 -0.12 5.48 19.10
C TRP A 128 0.84 6.67 19.02
N TYR A 129 1.81 6.77 19.92
CA TYR A 129 2.83 7.83 19.96
C TYR A 129 4.15 7.46 19.29
N GLN A 130 4.30 6.22 18.80
CA GLN A 130 5.51 5.72 18.11
C GLN A 130 5.25 5.30 16.68
N THR A 131 3.97 5.19 16.31
CA THR A 131 3.59 4.72 14.96
C THR A 131 3.96 5.75 13.88
N PRO A 132 4.51 5.31 12.74
CA PRO A 132 4.65 6.15 11.56
C PRO A 132 3.32 6.42 10.86
N ASN A 133 2.25 5.70 11.23
CA ASN A 133 0.94 5.78 10.59
C ASN A 133 0.19 7.02 11.07
N ILE A 134 0.09 8.03 10.20
CA ILE A 134 -0.59 9.30 10.50
C ILE A 134 -2.02 9.34 9.97
N HIS A 135 -2.36 8.48 9.01
CA HIS A 135 -3.71 8.36 8.46
C HIS A 135 -4.26 6.95 8.68
N LEU A 136 -5.27 6.84 9.53
CA LEU A 136 -5.96 5.58 9.78
C LEU A 136 -7.20 5.51 8.90
N CYS A 137 -7.18 4.65 7.87
CA CYS A 137 -8.31 4.49 6.98
C CYS A 137 -8.96 3.10 7.09
N THR A 138 -10.17 3.00 6.60
CA THR A 138 -10.90 1.75 6.48
C THR A 138 -11.05 1.34 5.01
N ILE A 139 -11.36 0.07 4.75
CA ILE A 139 -11.67 -0.41 3.39
C ILE A 139 -12.81 0.40 2.76
N ARG A 140 -13.78 0.86 3.55
CA ARG A 140 -14.88 1.70 3.04
C ARG A 140 -14.45 3.13 2.75
N ASP A 141 -13.63 3.73 3.60
CA ASP A 141 -13.11 5.08 3.35
C ASP A 141 -12.32 5.11 2.05
N PHE A 142 -11.45 4.12 1.84
CA PHE A 142 -10.66 4.02 0.62
C PHE A 142 -11.53 3.83 -0.63
N GLN A 143 -12.56 2.99 -0.56
CA GLN A 143 -13.50 2.83 -1.68
C GLN A 143 -14.26 4.12 -1.99
N GLN A 144 -14.71 4.86 -0.95
CA GLN A 144 -15.38 6.15 -1.12
C GLN A 144 -14.44 7.21 -1.70
N PHE A 145 -13.19 7.24 -1.22
CA PHE A 145 -12.15 8.10 -1.75
C PHE A 145 -11.89 7.85 -3.24
N CYS A 146 -11.67 6.60 -3.66
CA CYS A 146 -11.49 6.26 -5.08
C CYS A 146 -12.68 6.69 -5.94
N ALA A 147 -13.90 6.54 -5.42
CA ALA A 147 -15.10 6.96 -6.13
C ALA A 147 -15.19 8.49 -6.29
N ALA A 148 -14.81 9.25 -5.26
CA ALA A 148 -14.80 10.71 -5.26
C ALA A 148 -13.73 11.29 -6.19
N GLU A 149 -12.53 10.67 -6.24
CA GLU A 149 -11.40 11.12 -7.06
C GLU A 149 -11.41 10.54 -8.49
N GLY A 150 -12.43 9.76 -8.87
CA GLY A 150 -12.53 9.19 -10.21
C GLY A 150 -11.49 8.10 -10.49
N ILE A 151 -10.91 7.48 -9.46
CA ILE A 151 -9.98 6.35 -9.60
C ILE A 151 -10.80 5.06 -9.76
N ALA A 152 -10.50 4.28 -10.80
CA ALA A 152 -11.15 3.00 -11.01
C ALA A 152 -10.52 1.90 -10.13
N ILE A 153 -11.34 1.16 -9.40
CA ILE A 153 -10.92 -0.05 -8.69
C ILE A 153 -11.16 -1.24 -9.62
N GLU A 154 -10.10 -1.80 -10.22
CA GLU A 154 -10.20 -2.99 -11.09
C GLU A 154 -10.38 -4.28 -10.29
N GLN A 155 -9.68 -4.39 -9.16
CA GLN A 155 -9.80 -5.52 -8.24
C GLN A 155 -9.68 -5.02 -6.79
N ALA A 156 -10.45 -5.63 -5.91
CA ALA A 156 -10.38 -5.39 -4.48
C ALA A 156 -10.36 -6.73 -3.72
N ILE A 157 -9.41 -6.86 -2.82
CA ILE A 157 -9.13 -8.08 -2.06
C ILE A 157 -9.06 -7.70 -0.59
N ALA A 158 -9.64 -8.53 0.28
CA ALA A 158 -9.44 -8.48 1.72
C ALA A 158 -8.55 -9.63 2.15
N ILE A 159 -7.66 -9.36 3.09
CA ILE A 159 -6.79 -10.35 3.73
C ILE A 159 -7.20 -10.42 5.19
N ASP A 160 -7.44 -11.64 5.70
CA ASP A 160 -7.79 -11.85 7.11
C ASP A 160 -6.54 -12.07 7.98
N GLY A 161 -6.73 -12.16 9.31
CA GLY A 161 -5.65 -12.34 10.27
C GLY A 161 -4.91 -13.68 10.20
N GLN A 162 -5.32 -14.57 9.32
CA GLN A 162 -4.63 -15.83 9.01
C GLN A 162 -3.92 -15.78 7.65
N GLY A 163 -3.90 -14.61 7.00
CA GLY A 163 -3.31 -14.41 5.67
C GLY A 163 -4.17 -14.97 4.52
N ARG A 164 -5.42 -15.37 4.78
CA ARG A 164 -6.30 -15.86 3.72
C ARG A 164 -6.82 -14.70 2.89
N VAL A 165 -6.78 -14.88 1.59
CA VAL A 165 -7.09 -13.87 0.59
C VAL A 165 -8.48 -14.13 0.02
N ALA A 166 -9.35 -13.13 0.02
CA ALA A 166 -10.69 -13.22 -0.55
C ALA A 166 -11.04 -11.97 -1.38
N PRO A 167 -11.67 -12.13 -2.57
CA PRO A 167 -12.16 -10.99 -3.33
C PRO A 167 -13.28 -10.27 -2.57
N ILE A 168 -13.26 -8.94 -2.59
CA ILE A 168 -14.29 -8.13 -1.94
C ILE A 168 -15.54 -8.13 -2.80
N ARG A 169 -16.54 -8.88 -2.39
CA ARG A 169 -17.89 -8.87 -2.97
C ARG A 169 -18.80 -7.85 -2.31
N SER A 170 -18.55 -7.51 -1.05
CA SER A 170 -19.25 -6.52 -0.25
C SER A 170 -18.28 -5.74 0.60
N TYR A 171 -18.15 -4.46 0.32
CA TYR A 171 -17.29 -3.55 1.10
C TYR A 171 -17.70 -3.46 2.57
N ARG A 172 -19.00 -3.62 2.87
CA ARG A 172 -19.50 -3.62 4.25
C ARG A 172 -18.94 -4.79 5.05
N TRP A 173 -18.98 -6.01 4.51
CA TRP A 173 -18.47 -7.19 5.19
C TRP A 173 -16.94 -7.24 5.20
N ALA A 174 -16.29 -6.87 4.09
CA ALA A 174 -14.84 -6.76 4.03
C ALA A 174 -14.30 -5.76 5.06
N ASN A 175 -15.01 -4.65 5.28
CA ASN A 175 -14.64 -3.63 6.28
C ASN A 175 -14.74 -4.14 7.73
N ILE A 176 -15.57 -5.15 7.98
CA ILE A 176 -15.72 -5.75 9.32
C ILE A 176 -14.71 -6.88 9.53
N PHE A 177 -14.48 -7.73 8.55
CA PHE A 177 -13.74 -8.98 8.72
C PHE A 177 -12.35 -9.00 8.06
N GLY A 178 -12.06 -8.10 7.11
CA GLY A 178 -10.73 -7.96 6.52
C GLY A 178 -9.80 -7.18 7.46
N GLU A 179 -8.62 -7.71 7.76
CA GLU A 179 -7.59 -6.99 8.51
C GLU A 179 -6.78 -6.04 7.62
N GLN A 180 -6.65 -6.40 6.34
CA GLN A 180 -5.98 -5.56 5.34
C GLN A 180 -6.82 -5.45 4.08
N GLY A 181 -6.74 -4.30 3.41
CA GLY A 181 -7.25 -4.09 2.07
C GLY A 181 -6.10 -4.11 1.04
N LEU A 182 -6.33 -4.73 -0.12
CA LEU A 182 -5.41 -4.73 -1.25
C LEU A 182 -6.20 -4.40 -2.52
N PHE A 183 -5.82 -3.35 -3.22
CA PHE A 183 -6.55 -2.78 -4.33
C PHE A 183 -5.69 -2.66 -5.57
N LEU A 184 -6.23 -3.07 -6.72
CA LEU A 184 -5.68 -2.78 -8.04
C LEU A 184 -6.46 -1.61 -8.63
N LEU A 185 -5.77 -0.54 -8.92
CA LEU A 185 -6.32 0.74 -9.35
C LEU A 185 -5.85 1.09 -10.75
N SER A 186 -6.68 1.84 -11.48
CA SER A 186 -6.29 2.49 -12.74
C SER A 186 -6.93 3.87 -12.85
N ARG A 187 -6.39 4.70 -13.72
CA ARG A 187 -7.02 5.97 -14.08
C ARG A 187 -8.25 5.68 -14.95
N ARG A 188 -9.36 6.37 -14.68
CA ARG A 188 -10.55 6.34 -15.56
C ARG A 188 -10.29 7.05 -16.86
#